data_cb5691c0cf0805a4e1f9df54495c35dc
#
_entry.id   cb5691c0cf0805a4e1f9df54495c35dc
#
_cell.length_a   1.000
_cell.length_b   1.000
_cell.length_c   1.000
_cell.angle_alpha   90.00
_cell.angle_beta   90.00
_cell.angle_gamma   90.00
#
_symmetry.space_group_name_H-M   'P 1'
#
loop_
_entity.id
_entity.type
_entity.pdbx_description
1 polymer ?
#
loop_
_entity_poly.entity_id
_entity_poly.type
_entity_poly.pdbx_seq_one_letter_code
_entity_poly.pdbx_strand_id
1 'polypeptide(L)'
;MRSVKLVTTLSLAAVLFAVMMPTAVALKYTIDGDPSDWGIDIKTGGDWSLNETWVPNEGVEFIVEDNIDPQWSDTYCGVHITGVGSSYTRYYEDLVHLSDGTPVAEPVGGEIWDLEAKYLDEDDEYIYVLLVTSMPSHRTGDLALDLDGDSSTGEYGYEYGVKLGTWTTISQWDIYYLPDWEEPETVPENAPSIFTGGYNKTGNATGNYSNIGVSDYGYDNYVIEMAIPKDAVGMAGKNLTDPPTKRIHIADTCGNDHIDNPIPEFLTVAIPAGMVIGLVYIWKRRQRK
;
A
#
# COMPACT_ATOMS: atom_id res chain seq x y z
N MET A 1 -23.64 -36.87 -47.49
CA MET A 1 -22.28 -36.29 -47.31
C MET A 1 -22.25 -34.83 -46.85
N ARG A 2 -23.33 -34.06 -46.79
CA ARG A 2 -23.35 -32.65 -46.30
C ARG A 2 -23.44 -32.51 -44.79
N SER A 3 -24.00 -33.48 -44.06
CA SER A 3 -24.19 -33.42 -42.61
C SER A 3 -22.90 -33.65 -41.78
N VAL A 4 -21.98 -34.46 -42.28
CA VAL A 4 -20.70 -34.76 -41.57
C VAL A 4 -19.76 -33.56 -41.57
N LYS A 5 -19.74 -32.76 -42.64
CA LYS A 5 -18.92 -31.55 -42.73
C LYS A 5 -19.39 -30.42 -41.80
N LEU A 6 -20.70 -30.34 -41.53
CA LEU A 6 -21.26 -29.33 -40.65
C LEU A 6 -20.95 -29.62 -39.18
N VAL A 7 -21.02 -30.88 -38.77
CA VAL A 7 -20.72 -31.29 -37.40
C VAL A 7 -19.24 -31.08 -37.05
N THR A 8 -18.33 -31.42 -37.98
CA THR A 8 -16.88 -31.20 -37.75
C THR A 8 -16.51 -29.73 -37.70
N THR A 9 -17.17 -28.86 -38.47
CA THR A 9 -16.89 -27.41 -38.44
C THR A 9 -17.41 -26.75 -37.16
N LEU A 10 -18.58 -27.17 -36.67
CA LEU A 10 -19.10 -26.70 -35.37
C LEU A 10 -18.26 -27.16 -34.19
N SER A 11 -17.78 -28.42 -34.21
CA SER A 11 -16.92 -28.93 -33.14
C SER A 11 -15.57 -28.24 -33.11
N LEU A 12 -14.98 -27.91 -34.26
CA LEU A 12 -13.72 -27.15 -34.31
C LEU A 12 -13.88 -25.70 -33.86
N ALA A 13 -14.98 -25.05 -34.18
CA ALA A 13 -15.31 -23.70 -33.74
C ALA A 13 -15.53 -23.65 -32.20
N ALA A 14 -16.21 -24.65 -31.63
CA ALA A 14 -16.44 -24.74 -30.20
C ALA A 14 -15.12 -24.98 -29.42
N VAL A 15 -14.22 -25.79 -29.96
CA VAL A 15 -12.88 -26.01 -29.34
C VAL A 15 -12.01 -24.77 -29.46
N LEU A 16 -12.03 -24.04 -30.59
CA LEU A 16 -11.30 -22.77 -30.71
C LEU A 16 -11.87 -21.68 -29.78
N PHE A 17 -13.16 -21.64 -29.55
CA PHE A 17 -13.79 -20.68 -28.64
C PHE A 17 -13.45 -20.98 -27.15
N ALA A 18 -13.34 -22.25 -26.77
CA ALA A 18 -12.95 -22.66 -25.44
C ALA A 18 -11.46 -22.33 -25.11
N VAL A 19 -10.60 -22.32 -26.15
CA VAL A 19 -9.16 -21.97 -26.00
C VAL A 19 -8.95 -20.45 -25.90
N MET A 20 -9.94 -19.65 -26.32
CA MET A 20 -9.85 -18.17 -26.27
C MET A 20 -10.59 -17.54 -25.07
N MET A 21 -11.13 -18.32 -24.15
CA MET A 21 -11.61 -17.74 -22.90
C MET A 21 -10.40 -17.32 -22.07
N PRO A 22 -10.26 -16.04 -21.73
CA PRO A 22 -9.24 -15.64 -20.78
C PRO A 22 -9.48 -16.44 -19.50
N THR A 23 -8.50 -17.17 -19.06
CA THR A 23 -8.51 -17.76 -17.71
C THR A 23 -8.56 -16.57 -16.74
N ALA A 24 -9.59 -16.49 -15.93
CA ALA A 24 -9.60 -15.54 -14.83
C ALA A 24 -8.37 -15.87 -13.97
N VAL A 25 -7.44 -14.93 -13.86
CA VAL A 25 -6.31 -15.05 -12.95
C VAL A 25 -6.88 -14.95 -11.55
N ALA A 26 -6.57 -15.92 -10.71
CA ALA A 26 -6.95 -15.86 -9.30
C ALA A 26 -6.08 -14.79 -8.63
N LEU A 27 -6.69 -13.93 -7.81
CA LEU A 27 -5.96 -12.98 -6.98
C LEU A 27 -5.03 -13.74 -6.02
N LYS A 28 -3.88 -13.16 -5.73
CA LYS A 28 -2.90 -13.69 -4.77
C LYS A 28 -3.46 -13.69 -3.34
N TYR A 29 -4.24 -12.67 -3.02
CA TYR A 29 -4.92 -12.49 -1.74
C TYR A 29 -6.44 -12.48 -1.93
N THR A 30 -7.17 -12.97 -0.92
CA THR A 30 -8.62 -12.83 -0.86
C THR A 30 -8.93 -11.42 -0.34
N ILE A 31 -9.67 -10.62 -1.10
CA ILE A 31 -9.99 -9.24 -0.70
C ILE A 31 -11.29 -9.26 0.11
N ASP A 32 -11.21 -9.70 1.36
CA ASP A 32 -12.39 -9.90 2.23
C ASP A 32 -12.33 -9.15 3.57
N GLY A 33 -11.21 -8.47 3.85
CA GLY A 33 -10.98 -7.71 5.07
C GLY A 33 -10.43 -8.56 6.22
N ASP A 34 -9.97 -9.79 5.93
CA ASP A 34 -9.25 -10.65 6.88
C ASP A 34 -7.76 -10.67 6.50
N PRO A 35 -6.87 -10.05 7.30
CA PRO A 35 -5.46 -9.93 6.97
C PRO A 35 -4.67 -11.24 7.16
N SER A 36 -5.32 -12.35 7.48
CA SER A 36 -4.65 -13.61 7.82
C SER A 36 -3.89 -14.24 6.66
N ASP A 37 -4.32 -14.05 5.41
CA ASP A 37 -3.62 -14.54 4.23
C ASP A 37 -2.34 -13.73 3.91
N TRP A 38 -2.21 -12.50 4.46
CA TRP A 38 -0.98 -11.72 4.49
C TRP A 38 0.02 -12.21 5.56
N GLY A 39 -0.40 -13.15 6.42
CA GLY A 39 0.37 -13.65 7.55
C GLY A 39 0.28 -12.78 8.81
N ILE A 40 -0.68 -11.86 8.86
CA ILE A 40 -0.85 -10.90 9.93
C ILE A 40 -1.97 -11.36 10.86
N ASP A 41 -1.73 -11.24 12.18
CA ASP A 41 -2.73 -11.50 13.21
C ASP A 41 -2.88 -10.23 14.07
N ILE A 42 -3.91 -9.44 13.75
CA ILE A 42 -4.28 -8.25 14.51
C ILE A 42 -5.05 -8.70 15.74
N LYS A 43 -4.41 -8.63 16.90
CA LYS A 43 -5.00 -9.12 18.16
C LYS A 43 -5.99 -8.16 18.77
N THR A 44 -7.07 -8.74 19.27
CA THR A 44 -8.04 -8.06 20.12
C THR A 44 -7.43 -7.66 21.46
N GLY A 45 -7.47 -6.38 21.74
CA GLY A 45 -7.36 -5.81 23.08
C GLY A 45 -6.02 -5.94 23.74
N GLY A 46 -5.31 -4.89 23.80
CA GLY A 46 -4.08 -4.77 24.54
C GLY A 46 -3.05 -4.01 23.78
N ASP A 47 -2.00 -3.78 24.41
CA ASP A 47 -0.81 -3.11 23.95
C ASP A 47 -0.49 -3.50 22.50
N TRP A 48 -0.81 -2.63 21.57
CA TRP A 48 -0.52 -2.70 20.13
C TRP A 48 0.97 -2.50 19.88
N SER A 49 1.75 -2.44 20.96
CA SER A 49 3.20 -2.41 20.90
C SER A 49 3.70 -3.54 19.99
N LEU A 50 4.47 -3.17 19.00
CA LEU A 50 5.12 -3.97 17.97
C LEU A 50 5.28 -5.44 18.32
N ASN A 51 4.32 -6.18 17.90
CA ASN A 51 4.23 -7.59 18.11
C ASN A 51 4.75 -8.29 16.84
N GLU A 52 5.43 -9.41 16.98
CA GLU A 52 5.86 -10.25 15.83
C GLU A 52 4.69 -10.67 14.93
N THR A 53 3.46 -10.59 15.42
CA THR A 53 2.23 -10.90 14.66
C THR A 53 1.85 -9.86 13.60
N TRP A 54 2.46 -8.68 13.62
CA TRP A 54 2.31 -7.65 12.61
C TRP A 54 3.33 -7.78 11.47
N VAL A 55 4.31 -8.68 11.60
CA VAL A 55 5.27 -8.97 10.54
C VAL A 55 4.61 -9.89 9.51
N PRO A 56 4.49 -9.47 8.24
CA PRO A 56 3.78 -10.23 7.23
C PRO A 56 4.57 -11.43 6.70
N ASN A 57 3.97 -12.15 5.77
CA ASN A 57 4.64 -13.20 4.99
C ASN A 57 5.87 -12.68 4.27
N GLU A 58 6.81 -13.59 3.96
CA GLU A 58 8.00 -13.27 3.19
C GLU A 58 7.66 -12.65 1.82
N GLY A 59 8.38 -11.58 1.48
CA GLY A 59 8.21 -10.84 0.23
C GLY A 59 7.21 -9.69 0.30
N VAL A 60 6.39 -9.60 1.34
CA VAL A 60 5.51 -8.45 1.57
C VAL A 60 6.31 -7.32 2.19
N GLU A 61 6.23 -6.16 1.55
CA GLU A 61 6.78 -4.92 2.08
C GLU A 61 5.80 -4.29 3.06
N PHE A 62 6.32 -3.70 4.15
CA PHE A 62 5.43 -3.14 5.16
C PHE A 62 6.05 -2.00 5.96
N ILE A 63 5.16 -1.17 6.48
CA ILE A 63 5.39 -0.22 7.56
C ILE A 63 4.32 -0.49 8.62
N VAL A 64 4.73 -0.59 9.87
CA VAL A 64 3.84 -0.58 11.02
C VAL A 64 4.26 0.58 11.90
N GLU A 65 3.33 1.43 12.22
CA GLU A 65 3.45 2.53 13.13
C GLU A 65 2.87 2.10 14.48
N ASP A 66 3.70 2.10 15.52
CA ASP A 66 3.26 1.83 16.88
C ASP A 66 3.04 3.20 17.54
N ASN A 67 1.91 3.78 17.25
CA ASN A 67 1.53 5.05 17.86
C ASN A 67 0.91 4.76 19.23
N ILE A 68 1.73 4.93 20.26
CA ILE A 68 1.25 4.96 21.64
C ILE A 68 0.33 6.17 21.77
N ASP A 69 -0.91 5.97 22.25
CA ASP A 69 -1.94 6.99 22.47
C ASP A 69 -1.35 8.41 22.55
N PRO A 70 -1.48 9.23 21.49
CA PRO A 70 -0.82 10.52 21.39
C PRO A 70 -1.34 11.58 22.36
N GLN A 71 -2.41 11.29 23.12
CA GLN A 71 -2.94 12.23 24.12
C GLN A 71 -1.90 12.67 25.16
N TRP A 72 -0.73 12.03 25.19
CA TRP A 72 0.20 12.17 26.32
C TRP A 72 1.62 12.60 25.96
N SER A 73 1.96 12.80 24.70
CA SER A 73 3.34 13.11 24.35
C SER A 73 3.51 13.98 23.11
N ASP A 74 3.65 15.27 23.31
CA ASP A 74 4.06 16.24 22.27
C ASP A 74 5.48 15.98 21.72
N THR A 75 6.15 14.91 22.12
CA THR A 75 7.57 14.67 21.84
C THR A 75 7.88 13.21 21.48
N TYR A 76 6.92 12.33 21.44
CA TYR A 76 7.15 10.91 21.21
C TYR A 76 6.32 10.41 20.02
N CYS A 77 6.91 10.45 18.85
CA CYS A 77 6.43 9.70 17.69
C CYS A 77 6.80 8.25 17.94
N GLY A 78 5.87 7.33 18.00
CA GLY A 78 6.05 5.92 18.38
C GLY A 78 7.29 5.20 17.84
N VAL A 79 7.36 3.91 18.01
CA VAL A 79 8.41 3.07 17.42
C VAL A 79 7.82 2.42 16.18
N HIS A 80 8.36 2.76 15.02
CA HIS A 80 7.94 2.21 13.75
C HIS A 80 8.81 1.04 13.33
N ILE A 81 8.24 0.09 12.62
CA ILE A 81 9.00 -0.95 11.92
C ILE A 81 8.70 -0.88 10.42
N THR A 82 9.75 -1.03 9.62
CA THR A 82 9.63 -1.13 8.17
C THR A 82 10.55 -2.21 7.63
N GLY A 83 10.11 -2.91 6.61
CA GLY A 83 10.89 -3.97 6.01
C GLY A 83 10.16 -4.79 4.96
N VAL A 84 10.71 -5.98 4.71
CA VAL A 84 10.13 -6.97 3.80
C VAL A 84 10.14 -8.32 4.51
N GLY A 85 8.96 -8.85 4.81
CA GLY A 85 8.79 -10.09 5.56
C GLY A 85 9.56 -10.06 6.88
N SER A 86 10.32 -11.10 7.17
CA SER A 86 11.13 -11.23 8.40
C SER A 86 12.35 -10.30 8.46
N SER A 87 12.66 -9.57 7.38
CA SER A 87 13.78 -8.63 7.32
C SER A 87 13.31 -7.21 7.52
N TYR A 88 13.34 -6.71 8.75
CA TYR A 88 12.85 -5.37 9.09
C TYR A 88 13.78 -4.62 10.04
N THR A 89 13.60 -3.30 10.10
CA THR A 89 14.31 -2.39 10.99
C THR A 89 13.32 -1.55 11.78
N ARG A 90 13.75 -1.04 12.93
CA ARG A 90 13.00 -0.05 13.71
C ARG A 90 13.50 1.34 13.40
N TYR A 91 12.59 2.30 13.35
CA TYR A 91 12.91 3.71 13.20
C TYR A 91 11.97 4.56 14.06
N TYR A 92 12.26 5.84 14.15
CA TYR A 92 11.42 6.84 14.83
C TYR A 92 11.13 7.91 13.81
N GLU A 93 9.89 8.32 13.71
CA GLU A 93 9.52 9.47 12.89
C GLU A 93 9.90 10.81 13.52
N ASP A 94 10.07 11.79 12.65
CA ASP A 94 10.22 13.18 13.05
C ASP A 94 8.84 13.80 13.33
N LEU A 95 8.84 14.92 14.08
CA LEU A 95 7.61 15.68 14.32
C LEU A 95 7.14 16.32 13.01
N VAL A 96 5.82 16.33 12.80
CA VAL A 96 5.16 17.09 11.75
C VAL A 96 4.76 18.48 12.26
N HIS A 97 4.35 19.37 11.37
CA HIS A 97 3.98 20.74 11.73
C HIS A 97 2.51 21.03 11.35
N LEU A 98 1.77 21.54 12.31
CA LEU A 98 0.44 22.09 12.06
C LEU A 98 0.51 23.27 11.08
N SER A 99 -0.62 23.64 10.50
CA SER A 99 -0.72 24.78 9.58
C SER A 99 -0.23 26.12 10.16
N ASP A 100 -0.15 26.26 11.48
CA ASP A 100 0.42 27.42 12.19
C ASP A 100 1.92 27.28 12.49
N GLY A 101 2.56 26.16 12.09
CA GLY A 101 3.98 25.86 12.32
C GLY A 101 4.29 25.25 13.68
N THR A 102 3.29 24.82 14.45
CA THR A 102 3.50 24.15 15.73
C THR A 102 3.94 22.69 15.50
N PRO A 103 5.09 22.23 16.00
CA PRO A 103 5.50 20.84 15.86
C PRO A 103 4.66 19.93 16.77
N VAL A 104 4.21 18.81 16.24
CA VAL A 104 3.37 17.81 16.92
C VAL A 104 3.79 16.40 16.54
N ALA A 105 3.46 15.42 17.39
CA ALA A 105 3.55 14.00 17.05
C ALA A 105 2.24 13.55 16.36
N GLU A 106 2.33 12.55 15.51
CA GLU A 106 1.18 11.88 14.91
C GLU A 106 0.73 10.70 15.78
N PRO A 107 -0.56 10.28 15.65
CA PRO A 107 -1.67 10.98 14.99
C PRO A 107 -2.14 12.22 15.75
N VAL A 108 -2.29 13.33 15.06
CA VAL A 108 -2.76 14.59 15.66
C VAL A 108 -4.26 14.47 15.98
N GLY A 109 -4.61 14.60 17.27
CA GLY A 109 -6.00 14.46 17.71
C GLY A 109 -6.39 13.07 18.20
N GLY A 110 -5.45 12.16 18.24
CA GLY A 110 -5.53 10.84 18.89
C GLY A 110 -6.04 9.74 18.00
N GLU A 111 -6.16 8.56 18.58
CA GLU A 111 -6.46 7.26 18.01
C GLU A 111 -7.47 7.21 16.86
N ILE A 112 -8.50 8.04 16.89
CA ILE A 112 -9.55 8.08 15.88
C ILE A 112 -9.07 8.51 14.48
N TRP A 113 -7.82 8.99 14.40
CA TRP A 113 -7.15 9.45 13.19
C TRP A 113 -5.94 8.60 12.83
N ASP A 114 -5.77 7.47 13.51
CA ASP A 114 -4.58 6.65 13.44
C ASP A 114 -4.56 5.73 12.20
N LEU A 115 -3.42 5.75 11.50
CA LEU A 115 -3.02 4.82 10.44
C LEU A 115 -1.96 3.87 11.00
N GLU A 116 -2.37 2.71 11.48
CA GLU A 116 -1.53 1.75 12.19
C GLU A 116 -0.47 1.08 11.33
N ALA A 117 -0.85 0.72 10.10
CA ALA A 117 0.05 -0.04 9.23
C ALA A 117 -0.35 0.00 7.76
N LYS A 118 0.68 -0.19 6.90
CA LYS A 118 0.53 -0.40 5.46
C LYS A 118 1.37 -1.58 5.00
N TYR A 119 0.78 -2.45 4.20
CA TYR A 119 1.42 -3.60 3.58
C TYR A 119 1.27 -3.53 2.07
N LEU A 120 2.32 -3.94 1.35
CA LEU A 120 2.40 -3.84 -0.10
C LEU A 120 2.98 -5.12 -0.69
N ASP A 121 2.33 -5.63 -1.71
CA ASP A 121 2.81 -6.77 -2.48
C ASP A 121 2.33 -6.66 -3.94
N GLU A 122 2.88 -7.48 -4.82
CA GLU A 122 2.50 -7.50 -6.23
C GLU A 122 2.57 -8.90 -6.84
N ASP A 123 1.87 -9.07 -7.92
CA ASP A 123 2.05 -10.16 -8.87
C ASP A 123 2.16 -9.60 -10.30
N ASP A 124 2.04 -10.45 -11.31
CA ASP A 124 2.15 -10.01 -12.71
C ASP A 124 1.03 -9.04 -13.14
N GLU A 125 -0.15 -9.08 -12.48
CA GLU A 125 -1.36 -8.37 -12.90
C GLU A 125 -1.84 -7.31 -11.91
N TYR A 126 -1.53 -7.45 -10.62
CA TYR A 126 -2.05 -6.60 -9.55
C TYR A 126 -0.95 -6.06 -8.65
N ILE A 127 -1.23 -4.87 -8.10
CA ILE A 127 -0.62 -4.33 -6.91
C ILE A 127 -1.62 -4.58 -5.77
N TYR A 128 -1.15 -5.16 -4.68
CA TYR A 128 -1.96 -5.43 -3.49
C TYR A 128 -1.56 -4.49 -2.38
N VAL A 129 -2.55 -3.85 -1.76
CA VAL A 129 -2.34 -2.98 -0.61
C VAL A 129 -3.29 -3.40 0.50
N LEU A 130 -2.76 -3.51 1.71
CA LEU A 130 -3.54 -3.66 2.93
C LEU A 130 -3.16 -2.52 3.87
N LEU A 131 -4.16 -1.87 4.45
CA LEU A 131 -4.02 -0.84 5.47
C LEU A 131 -4.75 -1.29 6.73
N VAL A 132 -4.21 -0.94 7.88
CA VAL A 132 -4.87 -1.04 9.18
C VAL A 132 -5.02 0.36 9.74
N THR A 133 -6.18 0.70 10.26
CA THR A 133 -6.48 2.05 10.75
C THR A 133 -7.63 2.05 11.75
N SER A 134 -7.65 3.03 12.63
CA SER A 134 -8.79 3.32 13.52
C SER A 134 -9.87 4.18 12.84
N MET A 135 -9.68 4.57 11.58
CA MET A 135 -10.59 5.46 10.88
C MET A 135 -11.72 4.73 10.16
N PRO A 136 -12.97 5.12 10.32
CA PRO A 136 -14.05 4.71 9.41
C PRO A 136 -13.91 5.40 8.04
N SER A 137 -14.47 4.80 6.99
CA SER A 137 -14.29 5.24 5.59
C SER A 137 -14.64 6.70 5.27
N HIS A 138 -15.40 7.37 6.13
CA HIS A 138 -15.70 8.79 5.98
C HIS A 138 -14.62 9.72 6.57
N ARG A 139 -13.51 9.18 7.10
CA ARG A 139 -12.38 9.94 7.65
C ARG A 139 -11.07 9.64 6.97
N THR A 140 -10.98 8.46 6.35
CA THR A 140 -9.80 8.06 5.59
C THR A 140 -9.64 8.92 4.35
N GLY A 141 -8.42 9.32 4.05
CA GLY A 141 -8.06 9.92 2.78
C GLY A 141 -8.07 8.91 1.63
N ASP A 142 -7.41 9.25 0.56
CA ASP A 142 -7.32 8.43 -0.65
C ASP A 142 -5.88 7.97 -0.88
N LEU A 143 -5.70 6.81 -1.49
CA LEU A 143 -4.37 6.29 -1.76
C LEU A 143 -3.75 7.01 -2.95
N ALA A 144 -2.58 7.62 -2.74
CA ALA A 144 -1.82 8.31 -3.76
C ALA A 144 -0.64 7.43 -4.24
N LEU A 145 -0.46 7.36 -5.55
CA LEU A 145 0.53 6.50 -6.19
C LEU A 145 1.43 7.32 -7.11
N ASP A 146 2.73 7.33 -6.81
CA ASP A 146 3.82 7.76 -7.69
C ASP A 146 4.47 6.48 -8.25
N LEU A 147 4.15 6.13 -9.48
CA LEU A 147 4.58 4.88 -10.10
C LEU A 147 5.62 5.09 -11.22
N ASP A 148 5.93 6.33 -11.56
CA ASP A 148 7.03 6.65 -12.49
C ASP A 148 8.30 7.12 -11.76
N GLY A 149 8.19 7.45 -10.45
CA GLY A 149 9.30 7.92 -9.63
C GLY A 149 9.76 9.34 -9.98
N ASP A 150 8.91 10.12 -10.64
CA ASP A 150 9.18 11.50 -11.02
C ASP A 150 8.25 12.45 -10.24
N SER A 151 8.75 13.02 -9.17
CA SER A 151 8.01 13.96 -8.31
C SER A 151 7.52 15.23 -9.02
N SER A 152 7.82 15.42 -10.31
CA SER A 152 7.31 16.51 -11.14
C SER A 152 6.04 16.14 -11.91
N THR A 153 5.63 14.87 -11.90
CA THR A 153 4.39 14.39 -12.51
C THR A 153 3.26 14.33 -11.50
N GLY A 154 2.06 14.77 -11.89
CA GLY A 154 0.91 14.87 -11.00
C GLY A 154 1.02 16.01 -9.97
N GLU A 155 -0.04 16.22 -9.20
CA GLU A 155 -0.02 17.09 -8.03
C GLU A 155 0.69 16.38 -6.87
N TYR A 156 1.51 17.08 -6.12
CA TYR A 156 2.36 16.54 -5.04
C TYR A 156 3.31 15.42 -5.50
N GLY A 157 3.45 15.19 -6.83
CA GLY A 157 4.25 14.12 -7.40
C GLY A 157 3.56 12.75 -7.41
N TYR A 158 2.22 12.71 -7.42
CA TYR A 158 1.44 11.49 -7.51
C TYR A 158 0.52 11.54 -8.74
N GLU A 159 0.78 10.66 -9.71
CA GLU A 159 0.04 10.64 -10.95
C GLU A 159 -1.22 9.76 -10.93
N TYR A 160 -1.37 8.88 -9.94
CA TYR A 160 -2.59 8.08 -9.77
C TYR A 160 -3.16 8.21 -8.36
N GLY A 161 -4.49 8.06 -8.28
CA GLY A 161 -5.21 8.00 -7.02
C GLY A 161 -6.23 6.87 -7.02
N VAL A 162 -6.35 6.16 -5.90
CA VAL A 162 -7.42 5.19 -5.65
C VAL A 162 -8.35 5.73 -4.58
N LYS A 163 -9.63 5.82 -4.89
CA LYS A 163 -10.64 6.34 -3.98
C LYS A 163 -10.92 5.36 -2.84
N LEU A 164 -10.63 5.76 -1.62
CA LEU A 164 -10.91 4.99 -0.40
C LEU A 164 -11.99 5.66 0.44
N GLY A 165 -11.89 6.97 0.63
CA GLY A 165 -12.81 7.73 1.45
C GLY A 165 -14.18 7.93 0.80
N THR A 166 -15.19 8.22 1.61
CA THR A 166 -16.57 8.45 1.16
C THR A 166 -17.00 9.94 1.19
N TRP A 167 -16.04 10.85 1.29
CA TRP A 167 -16.27 12.29 1.39
C TRP A 167 -16.77 12.96 0.11
N THR A 168 -16.52 12.37 -1.05
CA THR A 168 -16.88 12.95 -2.35
C THR A 168 -17.93 12.12 -3.05
N THR A 169 -18.36 12.56 -4.24
CA THR A 169 -19.28 11.81 -5.09
C THR A 169 -18.60 10.74 -5.96
N ILE A 170 -17.28 10.68 -5.90
CA ILE A 170 -16.50 9.64 -6.58
C ILE A 170 -16.74 8.31 -5.86
N SER A 171 -16.96 7.26 -6.63
CA SER A 171 -17.22 5.94 -6.04
C SER A 171 -15.96 5.36 -5.44
N GLN A 172 -16.09 4.72 -4.27
CA GLN A 172 -15.02 3.94 -3.64
C GLN A 172 -14.42 2.95 -4.65
N TRP A 173 -13.10 2.79 -4.60
CA TRP A 173 -12.28 1.93 -5.49
C TRP A 173 -12.10 2.46 -6.91
N ASP A 174 -12.66 3.62 -7.27
CA ASP A 174 -12.36 4.25 -8.55
C ASP A 174 -10.89 4.68 -8.61
N ILE A 175 -10.24 4.41 -9.77
CA ILE A 175 -8.85 4.79 -10.04
C ILE A 175 -8.84 5.96 -11.02
N TYR A 176 -8.13 7.03 -10.67
CA TYR A 176 -7.97 8.20 -11.50
C TYR A 176 -6.51 8.44 -11.86
N TYR A 177 -6.28 8.89 -13.09
CA TYR A 177 -5.02 9.45 -13.56
C TYR A 177 -5.06 10.96 -13.44
N LEU A 178 -3.98 11.57 -12.93
CA LEU A 178 -3.87 12.98 -12.59
C LEU A 178 -5.09 13.45 -11.76
N PRO A 179 -5.25 12.94 -10.54
CA PRO A 179 -6.33 13.36 -9.65
C PRO A 179 -6.16 14.84 -9.28
N ASP A 180 -7.30 15.51 -9.05
CA ASP A 180 -7.34 16.85 -8.46
C ASP A 180 -7.25 16.68 -6.93
N TRP A 181 -6.04 16.69 -6.40
CA TRP A 181 -5.76 16.47 -4.99
C TRP A 181 -6.07 17.70 -4.14
N GLU A 182 -6.43 17.47 -2.90
CA GLU A 182 -6.58 18.50 -1.87
C GLU A 182 -5.48 18.38 -0.82
N GLU A 183 -4.98 19.53 -0.40
CA GLU A 183 -4.07 19.68 0.73
C GLU A 183 -4.87 19.58 2.04
N PRO A 184 -4.43 18.81 3.04
CA PRO A 184 -5.12 18.70 4.32
C PRO A 184 -5.04 20.01 5.11
N GLU A 185 -6.14 20.35 5.83
CA GLU A 185 -6.23 21.62 6.55
C GLU A 185 -5.42 21.68 7.83
N THR A 186 -5.22 20.56 8.52
CA THR A 186 -4.58 20.52 9.84
C THR A 186 -3.07 20.39 9.74
N VAL A 187 -2.58 19.40 8.97
CA VAL A 187 -1.15 19.17 8.74
C VAL A 187 -0.88 19.16 7.23
N PRO A 188 -0.59 20.33 6.63
CA PRO A 188 -0.35 20.44 5.19
C PRO A 188 0.87 19.64 4.69
N GLU A 189 1.80 19.31 5.56
CA GLU A 189 2.99 18.52 5.23
C GLU A 189 2.64 17.09 4.79
N ASN A 190 1.47 16.58 5.25
CA ASN A 190 0.97 15.25 4.92
C ASN A 190 0.12 15.22 3.63
N ALA A 191 0.32 16.18 2.73
CA ALA A 191 -0.33 16.21 1.43
C ALA A 191 0.23 15.13 0.48
N PRO A 192 -0.65 14.55 -0.39
CA PRO A 192 -2.08 14.84 -0.56
C PRO A 192 -2.98 14.01 0.39
N SER A 193 -4.22 14.45 0.63
CA SER A 193 -5.18 13.71 1.46
C SER A 193 -6.31 13.07 0.66
N ILE A 194 -7.14 13.85 0.03
CA ILE A 194 -8.28 13.38 -0.77
C ILE A 194 -8.23 13.94 -2.18
N PHE A 195 -8.90 13.29 -3.13
CA PHE A 195 -9.13 13.90 -4.44
C PHE A 195 -10.63 14.05 -4.73
N THR A 196 -10.97 15.14 -5.42
CA THR A 196 -12.35 15.56 -5.70
C THR A 196 -12.73 15.38 -7.16
N GLY A 197 -11.76 15.09 -7.99
CA GLY A 197 -11.88 14.88 -9.44
C GLY A 197 -10.61 14.29 -10.00
N GLY A 198 -10.40 14.47 -11.31
CA GLY A 198 -9.19 14.06 -12.00
C GLY A 198 -9.36 14.07 -13.50
N TYR A 199 -8.23 14.03 -14.21
CA TYR A 199 -8.24 14.09 -15.67
C TYR A 199 -9.00 12.92 -16.31
N ASN A 200 -8.79 11.70 -15.81
CA ASN A 200 -9.41 10.52 -16.39
C ASN A 200 -9.54 9.37 -15.38
N LYS A 201 -10.73 8.80 -15.28
CA LYS A 201 -10.93 7.52 -14.61
C LYS A 201 -10.35 6.40 -15.48
N THR A 202 -9.38 5.65 -14.94
CA THR A 202 -8.64 4.62 -15.69
C THR A 202 -9.11 3.20 -15.38
N GLY A 203 -9.76 2.99 -14.24
CA GLY A 203 -10.23 1.67 -13.83
C GLY A 203 -10.90 1.67 -12.47
N ASN A 204 -10.98 0.47 -11.92
CA ASN A 204 -11.43 0.23 -10.55
C ASN A 204 -10.51 -0.79 -9.89
N ALA A 205 -10.16 -0.57 -8.64
CA ALA A 205 -9.61 -1.60 -7.78
C ALA A 205 -10.72 -2.55 -7.32
N THR A 206 -10.37 -3.78 -6.98
CA THR A 206 -11.20 -4.63 -6.12
C THR A 206 -10.81 -4.34 -4.69
N GLY A 207 -11.75 -3.95 -3.84
CA GLY A 207 -11.42 -3.56 -2.48
C GLY A 207 -12.47 -3.91 -1.46
N ASN A 208 -12.04 -3.99 -0.21
CA ASN A 208 -12.87 -4.22 0.97
C ASN A 208 -12.43 -3.24 2.09
N TYR A 209 -13.40 -2.63 2.76
CA TYR A 209 -13.20 -1.76 3.91
C TYR A 209 -14.03 -2.32 5.06
N SER A 210 -13.42 -3.07 5.96
CA SER A 210 -14.09 -3.84 7.00
C SER A 210 -13.71 -3.40 8.41
N ASN A 211 -14.72 -3.22 9.28
CA ASN A 211 -14.50 -3.21 10.71
C ASN A 211 -14.18 -4.64 11.16
N ILE A 212 -13.02 -4.84 11.77
CA ILE A 212 -12.55 -6.17 12.17
C ILE A 212 -13.02 -6.58 13.57
N GLY A 213 -13.85 -5.74 14.23
CA GLY A 213 -14.38 -6.03 15.56
C GLY A 213 -13.34 -6.00 16.68
N VAL A 214 -12.19 -5.42 16.40
CA VAL A 214 -11.12 -5.16 17.37
C VAL A 214 -11.18 -3.70 17.73
N SER A 215 -10.94 -3.36 18.99
CA SER A 215 -10.90 -1.97 19.45
C SER A 215 -9.60 -1.73 20.19
N ASP A 216 -8.97 -0.61 19.88
CA ASP A 216 -7.88 -0.06 20.65
C ASP A 216 -8.25 1.31 21.21
N TYR A 217 -7.79 1.64 22.40
CA TYR A 217 -8.16 2.87 23.13
C TYR A 217 -9.63 3.28 23.08
N GLY A 218 -10.54 2.32 22.75
CA GLY A 218 -11.99 2.54 22.66
C GLY A 218 -12.49 2.92 21.27
N TYR A 219 -11.66 2.85 20.26
CA TYR A 219 -12.02 3.03 18.85
C TYR A 219 -11.97 1.70 18.10
N ASP A 220 -12.86 1.54 17.12
CA ASP A 220 -12.89 0.35 16.28
C ASP A 220 -11.76 0.40 15.25
N ASN A 221 -11.11 -0.74 15.02
CA ASN A 221 -10.10 -0.87 13.98
C ASN A 221 -10.71 -1.43 12.70
N TYR A 222 -10.14 -0.99 11.59
CA TYR A 222 -10.57 -1.33 10.24
C TYR A 222 -9.39 -1.91 9.44
N VAL A 223 -9.71 -2.84 8.57
CA VAL A 223 -8.80 -3.33 7.53
C VAL A 223 -9.32 -2.87 6.18
N ILE A 224 -8.43 -2.28 5.39
CA ILE A 224 -8.68 -1.87 4.02
C ILE A 224 -7.80 -2.73 3.14
N GLU A 225 -8.39 -3.66 2.41
CA GLU A 225 -7.68 -4.48 1.43
C GLU A 225 -8.04 -4.08 0.02
N MET A 226 -7.06 -4.08 -0.87
CA MET A 226 -7.32 -3.83 -2.28
C MET A 226 -6.35 -4.53 -3.21
N ALA A 227 -6.88 -4.91 -4.38
CA ALA A 227 -6.13 -5.35 -5.54
C ALA A 227 -6.31 -4.32 -6.66
N ILE A 228 -5.24 -3.65 -7.03
CA ILE A 228 -5.18 -2.57 -8.03
C ILE A 228 -4.68 -3.17 -9.33
N PRO A 229 -5.47 -3.21 -10.42
CA PRO A 229 -4.99 -3.73 -11.69
C PRO A 229 -3.82 -2.90 -12.23
N LYS A 230 -2.70 -3.53 -12.55
CA LYS A 230 -1.50 -2.84 -13.07
C LYS A 230 -1.73 -2.13 -14.39
N ASP A 231 -2.65 -2.63 -15.22
CA ASP A 231 -3.02 -1.98 -16.48
C ASP A 231 -3.78 -0.67 -16.25
N ALA A 232 -4.58 -0.57 -15.18
CA ALA A 232 -5.30 0.65 -14.82
C ALA A 232 -4.39 1.79 -14.34
N VAL A 233 -3.18 1.47 -13.91
CA VAL A 233 -2.19 2.44 -13.39
C VAL A 233 -0.90 2.49 -14.24
N GLY A 234 -0.95 2.07 -15.50
CA GLY A 234 0.18 2.14 -16.42
C GLY A 234 1.36 1.24 -16.09
N MET A 235 1.15 0.22 -15.25
CA MET A 235 2.16 -0.70 -14.74
C MET A 235 2.13 -2.08 -15.42
N ALA A 236 1.35 -2.28 -16.49
CA ALA A 236 1.30 -3.54 -17.20
C ALA A 236 2.71 -4.05 -17.59
N GLY A 237 3.07 -5.24 -17.14
CA GLY A 237 4.38 -5.86 -17.40
C GLY A 237 5.57 -5.21 -16.67
N LYS A 238 5.31 -4.38 -15.67
CA LYS A 238 6.34 -3.74 -14.83
C LYS A 238 6.22 -4.22 -13.39
N ASN A 239 7.29 -4.02 -12.61
CA ASN A 239 7.31 -4.26 -11.17
C ASN A 239 7.36 -2.96 -10.39
N LEU A 240 6.88 -2.98 -9.15
CA LEU A 240 6.94 -1.83 -8.24
C LEU A 240 8.37 -1.37 -7.97
N THR A 241 9.33 -2.29 -8.00
CA THR A 241 10.75 -2.00 -7.80
C THR A 241 11.48 -1.40 -9.01
N ASP A 242 10.77 -1.10 -10.12
CA ASP A 242 11.36 -0.54 -11.34
C ASP A 242 10.50 0.64 -11.87
N PRO A 243 10.95 1.91 -11.71
CA PRO A 243 12.13 2.39 -10.98
C PRO A 243 11.96 2.26 -9.45
N PRO A 244 13.05 2.25 -8.68
CA PRO A 244 13.03 2.09 -7.23
C PRO A 244 12.55 3.33 -6.47
N THR A 245 12.28 4.42 -7.15
CA THR A 245 11.85 5.72 -6.58
C THR A 245 10.34 5.89 -6.46
N LYS A 246 9.58 4.82 -6.74
CA LYS A 246 8.12 4.85 -6.58
C LYS A 246 7.71 5.07 -5.14
N ARG A 247 6.59 5.75 -4.95
CA ARG A 247 6.03 6.05 -3.62
C ARG A 247 4.54 5.71 -3.58
N ILE A 248 4.12 5.26 -2.43
CA ILE A 248 2.70 5.06 -2.10
C ILE A 248 2.44 5.80 -0.81
N HIS A 249 1.51 6.75 -0.87
CA HIS A 249 1.16 7.61 0.23
C HIS A 249 -0.31 7.46 0.59
N ILE A 250 -0.61 7.53 1.86
CA ILE A 250 -1.94 7.65 2.43
C ILE A 250 -1.88 8.61 3.60
N ALA A 251 -2.81 9.53 3.66
CA ALA A 251 -3.07 10.36 4.84
C ALA A 251 -4.56 10.28 5.18
N ASP A 252 -4.95 10.71 6.35
CA ASP A 252 -6.34 10.96 6.67
C ASP A 252 -6.86 12.24 5.99
N THR A 253 -8.16 12.51 6.07
CA THR A 253 -8.78 13.68 5.40
C THR A 253 -8.25 15.03 5.89
N CYS A 254 -7.75 15.11 7.11
CA CYS A 254 -7.23 16.33 7.75
C CYS A 254 -5.69 16.39 7.72
N GLY A 255 -5.02 15.29 7.34
CA GLY A 255 -3.58 15.12 7.44
C GLY A 255 -3.09 14.94 8.86
N ASN A 256 -3.95 14.49 9.78
CA ASN A 256 -3.58 14.29 11.18
C ASN A 256 -2.63 13.12 11.35
N ASP A 257 -2.62 12.23 10.39
CA ASP A 257 -1.75 11.07 10.30
C ASP A 257 -1.50 10.66 8.84
N HIS A 258 -0.34 10.07 8.56
CA HIS A 258 0.01 9.62 7.22
C HIS A 258 1.01 8.46 7.24
N ILE A 259 0.99 7.64 6.20
CA ILE A 259 2.04 6.65 5.95
C ILE A 259 2.62 6.86 4.55
N ASP A 260 3.89 7.23 4.52
CA ASP A 260 4.70 7.28 3.31
C ASP A 260 5.53 6.02 3.16
N ASN A 261 5.58 5.49 1.96
CA ASN A 261 6.47 4.39 1.66
C ASN A 261 7.31 4.71 0.42
N PRO A 262 8.56 5.12 0.56
CA PRO A 262 9.52 4.93 -0.50
C PRO A 262 9.76 3.42 -0.62
N ILE A 263 9.44 2.83 -1.75
CA ILE A 263 9.70 1.40 -2.01
C ILE A 263 11.18 1.13 -1.78
N PRO A 264 11.60 0.31 -0.80
CA PRO A 264 13.00 0.22 -0.40
C PRO A 264 13.91 -0.30 -1.51
N GLU A 265 15.01 0.39 -1.76
CA GLU A 265 16.08 -0.03 -2.68
C GLU A 265 16.91 -1.23 -2.18
N PHE A 266 16.56 -1.85 -1.05
CA PHE A 266 17.47 -2.71 -0.30
C PHE A 266 17.95 -3.99 -1.02
N LEU A 267 17.19 -4.52 -1.96
CA LEU A 267 17.58 -5.77 -2.65
C LEU A 267 18.59 -5.56 -3.78
N THR A 268 18.63 -4.38 -4.40
CA THR A 268 19.53 -4.14 -5.54
C THR A 268 20.96 -3.81 -5.15
N VAL A 269 21.21 -3.26 -3.97
CA VAL A 269 22.54 -2.83 -3.51
C VAL A 269 23.22 -3.90 -2.63
N ALA A 270 22.47 -4.60 -1.79
CA ALA A 270 23.04 -5.58 -0.85
C ALA A 270 23.63 -6.81 -1.55
N ILE A 271 22.99 -7.32 -2.59
CA ILE A 271 23.47 -8.50 -3.35
C ILE A 271 24.76 -8.21 -4.12
N PRO A 272 24.88 -7.12 -4.92
CA PRO A 272 26.14 -6.75 -5.56
C PRO A 272 27.26 -6.45 -4.57
N ALA A 273 26.97 -5.73 -3.48
CA ALA A 273 27.97 -5.44 -2.44
C ALA A 273 28.45 -6.70 -1.73
N GLY A 274 27.54 -7.61 -1.38
CA GLY A 274 27.86 -8.90 -0.78
C GLY A 274 28.70 -9.78 -1.73
N MET A 275 28.38 -9.81 -3.01
CA MET A 275 29.18 -10.54 -4.03
C MET A 275 30.58 -9.94 -4.18
N VAL A 276 30.71 -8.61 -4.24
CA VAL A 276 32.02 -7.95 -4.33
C VAL A 276 32.86 -8.23 -3.09
N ILE A 277 32.30 -8.12 -1.89
CA ILE A 277 32.97 -8.44 -0.63
C ILE A 277 33.39 -9.91 -0.61
N GLY A 278 32.51 -10.82 -1.02
CA GLY A 278 32.79 -12.24 -1.13
C GLY A 278 33.94 -12.56 -2.12
N LEU A 279 33.94 -11.95 -3.29
CA LEU A 279 34.98 -12.07 -4.29
C LEU A 279 36.34 -11.54 -3.79
N VAL A 280 36.34 -10.36 -3.14
CA VAL A 280 37.57 -9.79 -2.53
C VAL A 280 38.10 -10.67 -1.42
N TYR A 281 37.22 -11.24 -0.60
CA TYR A 281 37.64 -12.20 0.45
C TYR A 281 38.26 -13.48 -0.11
N ILE A 282 37.64 -14.08 -1.14
CA ILE A 282 38.16 -15.27 -1.82
C ILE A 282 39.50 -14.95 -2.50
N TRP A 283 39.62 -13.80 -3.16
CA TRP A 283 40.86 -13.36 -3.81
C TRP A 283 42.01 -13.18 -2.80
N LYS A 284 41.77 -12.47 -1.67
CA LYS A 284 42.75 -12.31 -0.58
C LYS A 284 43.17 -13.66 0.03
N ARG A 285 42.24 -14.61 0.16
CA ARG A 285 42.55 -15.95 0.69
C ARG A 285 43.45 -16.77 -0.26
N ARG A 286 43.29 -16.58 -1.58
CA ARG A 286 44.14 -17.26 -2.60
C ARG A 286 45.58 -16.70 -2.64
N GLN A 287 45.77 -15.44 -2.31
CA GLN A 287 47.12 -14.83 -2.28
C GLN A 287 47.93 -15.19 -1.05
N ARG A 288 47.32 -15.78 -0.04
CA ARG A 288 48.00 -16.22 1.20
C ARG A 288 48.39 -17.68 1.20
N LYS A 289 48.16 -18.39 0.10
CA LYS A 289 48.68 -19.76 -0.16
C LYS A 289 49.76 -19.72 -1.22
#